data_f0487bf0f15f9f4197068e6b56da12dd
#
_entry.id   f0487bf0f15f9f4197068e6b56da12dd
#
_cell.length_a   1.000
_cell.length_b   1.000
_cell.length_c   1.000
_cell.angle_alpha   90.00
_cell.angle_beta   90.00
_cell.angle_gamma   90.00
#
_symmetry.space_group_name_H-M   'P 1'
#
loop_
_entity.id
_entity.type
_entity.pdbx_description
1 polymer ?
#
loop_
_entity_poly.entity_id
_entity_poly.type
_entity_poly.pdbx_seq_one_letter_code
_entity_poly.pdbx_strand_id
1 'polypeptide(L)'
;TREPEIYGSRGFDSFLDELKAEFPSLELSYFQSNVEGEIINNLHEHGFTADGILLNAGGYTHTSVAIGDAVAAIKTPVIEVHISNVFARESFRHLSYIAPHALGVISGFGLNSYRLALEHFTRK
;
A
#
# COMPACT_ATOMS: atom_id res chain seq x y z
N THR A 1 -2.90 2.89 18.59
CA THR A 1 -3.23 1.51 18.25
C THR A 1 -4.03 1.43 16.97
N ARG A 2 -3.73 0.46 16.17
CA ARG A 2 -4.55 0.17 15.01
C ARG A 2 -5.91 -0.32 15.47
N GLU A 3 -6.93 0.05 14.75
CA GLU A 3 -8.28 -0.36 15.07
C GLU A 3 -8.67 -1.52 14.16
N PRO A 4 -8.49 -2.76 14.62
CA PRO A 4 -8.69 -3.92 13.76
C PRO A 4 -10.08 -4.01 13.16
N GLU A 5 -11.10 -3.56 13.90
CA GLU A 5 -12.46 -3.59 13.42
C GLU A 5 -12.67 -2.64 12.24
N ILE A 6 -11.85 -1.59 12.13
CA ILE A 6 -11.94 -0.65 11.01
C ILE A 6 -11.09 -1.13 9.84
N TYR A 7 -9.90 -1.66 10.13
CA TYR A 7 -8.92 -2.01 9.11
C TYR A 7 -8.86 -3.49 8.83
N GLY A 8 -9.69 -4.28 9.52
CA GLY A 8 -9.79 -5.70 9.26
C GLY A 8 -10.49 -5.94 7.94
N SER A 9 -10.51 -7.20 7.51
CA SER A 9 -11.01 -7.55 6.19
C SER A 9 -12.44 -7.05 5.96
N ARG A 10 -13.29 -7.14 7.00
CA ARG A 10 -14.68 -6.74 6.84
C ARG A 10 -14.82 -5.25 6.61
N GLY A 11 -14.11 -4.45 7.41
CA GLY A 11 -14.15 -3.00 7.25
C GLY A 11 -13.53 -2.56 5.95
N PHE A 12 -12.46 -3.22 5.56
CA PHE A 12 -11.80 -2.88 4.31
C PHE A 12 -12.63 -3.31 3.10
N ASP A 13 -13.35 -4.42 3.21
CA ASP A 13 -14.20 -4.87 2.10
C ASP A 13 -15.24 -3.81 1.73
N SER A 14 -15.86 -3.20 2.73
CA SER A 14 -16.83 -2.12 2.49
C SER A 14 -16.13 -0.92 1.83
N PHE A 15 -14.95 -0.58 2.32
CA PHE A 15 -14.20 0.54 1.75
C PHE A 15 -13.77 0.24 0.32
N LEU A 16 -13.38 -1.00 0.05
CA LEU A 16 -12.99 -1.40 -1.29
C LEU A 16 -14.15 -1.25 -2.28
N ASP A 17 -15.37 -1.61 -1.83
CA ASP A 17 -16.56 -1.43 -2.65
C ASP A 17 -16.79 0.05 -2.97
N GLU A 18 -16.56 0.93 -1.97
CA GLU A 18 -16.66 2.37 -2.22
C GLU A 18 -15.65 2.82 -3.26
N LEU A 19 -14.41 2.34 -3.15
CA LEU A 19 -13.37 2.71 -4.10
C LEU A 19 -13.70 2.24 -5.52
N LYS A 20 -14.25 1.04 -5.64
CA LYS A 20 -14.64 0.52 -6.95
C LYS A 20 -15.72 1.38 -7.57
N ALA A 21 -16.64 1.88 -6.76
CA ALA A 21 -17.71 2.76 -7.25
C ALA A 21 -17.17 4.15 -7.64
N GLU A 22 -16.19 4.64 -6.88
CA GLU A 22 -15.61 5.97 -7.13
C GLU A 22 -14.66 5.99 -8.32
N PHE A 23 -14.03 4.85 -8.60
CA PHE A 23 -13.04 4.76 -9.68
C PHE A 23 -13.45 3.66 -10.67
N PRO A 24 -14.57 3.87 -11.37
CA PRO A 24 -15.09 2.81 -12.27
C PRO A 24 -14.19 2.50 -13.45
N SER A 25 -13.26 3.40 -13.77
CA SER A 25 -12.32 3.16 -14.86
C SER A 25 -11.14 2.27 -14.42
N LEU A 26 -11.01 1.99 -13.13
CA LEU A 26 -9.92 1.17 -12.63
C LEU A 26 -10.45 -0.21 -12.24
N GLU A 27 -9.67 -1.23 -12.57
CA GLU A 27 -9.93 -2.58 -12.10
C GLU A 27 -9.10 -2.79 -10.85
N LEU A 28 -9.75 -2.86 -9.69
CA LEU A 28 -9.10 -2.93 -8.40
C LEU A 28 -9.11 -4.36 -7.88
N SER A 29 -7.96 -4.86 -7.45
CA SER A 29 -7.89 -6.11 -6.73
C SER A 29 -7.17 -5.86 -5.41
N TYR A 30 -7.44 -6.72 -4.43
CA TYR A 30 -6.96 -6.52 -3.08
C TYR A 30 -6.34 -7.80 -2.55
N PHE A 31 -5.20 -7.66 -1.90
CA PHE A 31 -4.52 -8.76 -1.25
C PHE A 31 -4.05 -8.30 0.13
N GLN A 32 -4.18 -9.18 1.12
CA GLN A 32 -3.77 -8.86 2.47
C GLN A 32 -3.10 -10.09 3.08
N SER A 33 -1.93 -9.87 3.71
CA SER A 33 -1.23 -10.95 4.39
C SER A 33 -0.32 -10.37 5.47
N ASN A 34 -0.12 -11.12 6.53
CA ASN A 34 0.84 -10.81 7.57
C ASN A 34 2.18 -11.50 7.33
N VAL A 35 2.30 -12.26 6.26
CA VAL A 35 3.49 -13.07 5.97
C VAL A 35 4.33 -12.35 4.93
N GLU A 36 5.57 -12.02 5.31
CA GLU A 36 6.47 -11.25 4.45
C GLU A 36 6.64 -11.91 3.07
N GLY A 37 6.84 -13.21 3.04
CA GLY A 37 7.04 -13.92 1.78
C GLY A 37 5.83 -13.87 0.86
N GLU A 38 4.63 -13.87 1.44
CA GLU A 38 3.41 -13.77 0.64
C GLU A 38 3.27 -12.40 0.02
N ILE A 39 3.66 -11.36 0.75
CA ILE A 39 3.64 -10.00 0.21
C ILE A 39 4.61 -9.90 -0.96
N ILE A 40 5.81 -10.45 -0.80
CA ILE A 40 6.82 -10.45 -1.85
C ILE A 40 6.33 -11.22 -3.08
N ASN A 41 5.75 -12.40 -2.87
CA ASN A 41 5.22 -13.19 -3.98
C ASN A 41 4.13 -12.45 -4.73
N ASN A 42 3.27 -11.74 -4.00
CA ASN A 42 2.19 -10.98 -4.63
C ASN A 42 2.76 -9.81 -5.45
N LEU A 43 3.80 -9.15 -4.93
CA LEU A 43 4.47 -8.09 -5.70
C LEU A 43 5.06 -8.65 -6.98
N HIS A 44 5.71 -9.81 -6.92
CA HIS A 44 6.27 -10.43 -8.12
C HIS A 44 5.18 -10.83 -9.11
N GLU A 45 4.06 -11.32 -8.60
CA GLU A 45 2.96 -11.77 -9.47
C GLU A 45 2.37 -10.62 -10.27
N HIS A 46 2.19 -9.46 -9.64
CA HIS A 46 1.51 -8.32 -10.27
C HIS A 46 2.46 -7.24 -10.75
N GLY A 47 3.73 -7.35 -10.40
CA GLY A 47 4.70 -6.27 -10.58
C GLY A 47 5.11 -5.98 -12.02
N PHE A 48 4.65 -6.78 -12.98
CA PHE A 48 4.99 -6.58 -14.39
C PHE A 48 3.75 -6.46 -15.27
N THR A 49 2.57 -6.57 -14.67
CA THR A 49 1.31 -6.55 -15.43
C THR A 49 0.33 -5.50 -14.93
N ALA A 50 0.36 -5.17 -13.64
CA ALA A 50 -0.52 -4.14 -13.10
C ALA A 50 -0.04 -2.75 -13.53
N ASP A 51 -0.96 -1.80 -13.59
CA ASP A 51 -0.62 -0.41 -13.93
C ASP A 51 -0.14 0.37 -12.72
N GLY A 52 -0.48 -0.07 -11.54
CA GLY A 52 -0.03 0.55 -10.30
C GLY A 52 -0.30 -0.36 -9.12
N ILE A 53 0.50 -0.21 -8.08
CA ILE A 53 0.35 -0.97 -6.85
C ILE A 53 0.35 0.01 -5.68
N LEU A 54 -0.63 -0.13 -4.79
CA LEU A 54 -0.66 0.58 -3.52
C LEU A 54 -0.22 -0.42 -2.46
N LEU A 55 0.88 -0.12 -1.79
CA LEU A 55 1.46 -1.05 -0.83
C LEU A 55 1.44 -0.46 0.58
N ASN A 56 0.68 -1.09 1.45
CA ASN A 56 0.73 -0.81 2.87
C ASN A 56 1.34 -2.04 3.55
N ALA A 57 2.63 -1.99 3.76
CA ALA A 57 3.36 -3.11 4.34
C ALA A 57 3.35 -3.11 5.87
N GLY A 58 2.68 -2.13 6.48
CA GLY A 58 2.61 -2.03 7.93
C GLY A 58 4.00 -1.93 8.54
N GLY A 59 4.24 -2.70 9.60
CA GLY A 59 5.54 -2.69 10.28
C GLY A 59 6.70 -3.12 9.41
N TYR A 60 6.45 -3.93 8.38
CA TYR A 60 7.52 -4.35 7.48
C TYR A 60 8.16 -3.19 6.72
N THR A 61 7.44 -2.08 6.57
CA THR A 61 8.00 -0.87 5.94
C THR A 61 9.32 -0.47 6.59
N HIS A 62 9.40 -0.64 7.90
CA HIS A 62 10.52 -0.14 8.71
C HIS A 62 11.58 -1.21 8.97
N THR A 63 11.34 -2.44 8.56
CA THR A 63 12.23 -3.56 8.89
C THR A 63 12.58 -4.48 7.72
N SER A 64 11.76 -4.52 6.67
CA SER A 64 11.95 -5.51 5.62
C SER A 64 12.74 -4.97 4.44
N VAL A 65 14.00 -5.31 4.39
CA VAL A 65 14.83 -5.06 3.22
C VAL A 65 14.32 -5.89 2.03
N ALA A 66 13.82 -7.11 2.31
CA ALA A 66 13.36 -7.99 1.24
C ALA A 66 12.16 -7.42 0.49
N ILE A 67 11.21 -6.81 1.19
CA ILE A 67 10.08 -6.17 0.52
C ILE A 67 10.57 -4.96 -0.28
N GLY A 68 11.50 -4.18 0.28
CA GLY A 68 12.09 -3.06 -0.46
C GLY A 68 12.76 -3.51 -1.74
N ASP A 69 13.50 -4.62 -1.68
CA ASP A 69 14.15 -5.18 -2.85
C ASP A 69 13.13 -5.64 -3.89
N ALA A 70 12.02 -6.21 -3.44
CA ALA A 70 10.97 -6.64 -4.36
C ALA A 70 10.36 -5.45 -5.09
N VAL A 71 10.11 -4.36 -4.38
CA VAL A 71 9.59 -3.14 -4.99
C VAL A 71 10.57 -2.59 -6.03
N ALA A 72 11.86 -2.64 -5.72
CA ALA A 72 12.89 -2.16 -6.65
C ALA A 72 12.96 -3.02 -7.91
N ALA A 73 12.67 -4.31 -7.80
CA ALA A 73 12.86 -5.25 -8.88
C ALA A 73 11.72 -5.28 -9.90
N ILE A 74 10.52 -4.83 -9.52
CA ILE A 74 9.35 -4.89 -10.41
C ILE A 74 9.26 -3.63 -11.25
N LYS A 75 8.49 -3.70 -12.34
CA LYS A 75 8.31 -2.56 -13.24
C LYS A 75 7.14 -1.68 -12.87
N THR A 76 6.10 -2.25 -12.28
CA THR A 76 4.90 -1.52 -11.92
C THR A 76 5.22 -0.47 -10.87
N PRO A 77 4.79 0.79 -11.06
CA PRO A 77 5.01 1.82 -10.05
C PRO A 77 4.24 1.51 -8.78
N VAL A 78 4.90 1.73 -7.64
CA VAL A 78 4.35 1.45 -6.33
C VAL A 78 4.22 2.75 -5.55
N ILE A 79 3.06 2.99 -4.95
CA ILE A 79 2.91 4.06 -3.97
C ILE A 79 2.84 3.42 -2.60
N GLU A 80 3.73 3.86 -1.72
CA GLU A 80 3.73 3.41 -0.32
C GLU A 80 2.62 4.16 0.40
N VAL A 81 1.75 3.42 1.10
CA VAL A 81 0.58 3.99 1.77
C VAL A 81 0.61 3.63 3.24
N HIS A 82 0.40 4.62 4.09
CA HIS A 82 0.23 4.42 5.53
C HIS A 82 -1.04 5.13 5.97
N ILE A 83 -1.85 4.41 6.75
CA ILE A 83 -3.11 4.95 7.24
C ILE A 83 -2.86 5.99 8.31
N SER A 84 -1.89 5.73 9.19
CA SER A 84 -1.55 6.66 10.27
C SER A 84 -0.36 7.52 9.88
N ASN A 85 -0.20 8.64 10.57
CA ASN A 85 0.95 9.51 10.37
C ASN A 85 2.17 8.88 11.05
N VAL A 86 3.05 8.24 10.25
CA VAL A 86 4.21 7.54 10.78
C VAL A 86 5.19 8.47 11.49
N PHE A 87 5.20 9.76 11.12
CA PHE A 87 6.11 10.72 11.73
C PHE A 87 5.66 11.18 13.12
N ALA A 88 4.43 10.84 13.51
CA ALA A 88 3.93 11.11 14.86
C ALA A 88 4.15 9.92 15.79
N ARG A 89 4.80 8.85 15.30
CA ARG A 89 5.01 7.62 16.05
C ARG A 89 6.48 7.46 16.40
N GLU A 90 6.87 6.27 16.87
CA GLU A 90 8.25 6.01 17.28
C GLU A 90 9.24 6.31 16.15
N SER A 91 10.45 6.74 16.51
CA SER A 91 11.43 7.20 15.52
C SER A 91 11.78 6.14 14.48
N PHE A 92 11.75 4.83 14.82
CA PHE A 92 12.07 3.80 13.84
C PHE A 92 11.05 3.78 12.69
N ARG A 93 9.86 4.34 12.89
CA ARG A 93 8.84 4.40 11.85
C ARG A 93 9.08 5.54 10.86
N HIS A 94 10.10 6.36 11.10
CA HIS A 94 10.50 7.41 10.15
C HIS A 94 11.36 6.84 9.02
N LEU A 95 11.88 5.61 9.18
CA LEU A 95 12.69 4.96 8.16
C LEU A 95 11.82 4.02 7.34
N SER A 96 11.96 4.08 6.02
CA SER A 96 11.28 3.16 5.13
C SER A 96 12.28 2.51 4.19
N TYR A 97 12.21 1.18 4.10
CA TYR A 97 12.97 0.44 3.11
C TYR A 97 12.25 0.40 1.75
N ILE A 98 11.02 0.88 1.71
CA ILE A 98 10.20 0.87 0.50
C ILE A 98 10.28 2.22 -0.22
N ALA A 99 10.26 3.31 0.54
CA ALA A 99 10.17 4.66 -0.02
C ALA A 99 11.22 4.98 -1.08
N PRO A 100 12.49 4.57 -0.92
CA PRO A 100 13.49 4.91 -1.96
C PRO A 100 13.18 4.31 -3.32
N HIS A 101 12.37 3.26 -3.37
CA HIS A 101 12.05 2.55 -4.62
C HIS A 101 10.62 2.80 -5.07
N ALA A 102 9.84 3.52 -4.29
CA ALA A 102 8.44 3.80 -4.59
C ALA A 102 8.32 5.06 -5.43
N LEU A 103 7.22 5.15 -6.15
CA LEU A 103 6.88 6.35 -6.90
C LEU A 103 6.61 7.52 -5.95
N GLY A 104 6.01 7.25 -4.81
CA GLY A 104 5.71 8.26 -3.80
C GLY A 104 5.21 7.61 -2.53
N VAL A 105 4.96 8.45 -1.52
CA VAL A 105 4.51 8.01 -0.21
C VAL A 105 3.32 8.87 0.21
N ILE A 106 2.26 8.23 0.69
CA ILE A 106 1.10 8.92 1.27
C ILE A 106 0.91 8.38 2.68
N SER A 107 0.81 9.29 3.64
CA SER A 107 0.79 8.90 5.05
C SER A 107 -0.15 9.82 5.84
N GLY A 108 -0.95 9.22 6.72
CA GLY A 108 -1.61 9.98 7.76
C GLY A 108 -3.04 10.41 7.51
N PHE A 109 -3.65 9.99 6.42
CA PHE A 109 -5.02 10.41 6.08
C PHE A 109 -6.05 9.30 6.28
N GLY A 110 -5.74 8.31 7.13
CA GLY A 110 -6.64 7.19 7.36
C GLY A 110 -6.85 6.41 6.07
N LEU A 111 -8.03 5.83 5.91
CA LEU A 111 -8.35 5.09 4.70
C LEU A 111 -8.37 5.98 3.46
N ASN A 112 -8.55 7.29 3.63
CA ASN A 112 -8.50 8.21 2.50
C ASN A 112 -7.13 8.24 1.82
N SER A 113 -6.09 7.75 2.51
CA SER A 113 -4.76 7.63 1.91
C SER A 113 -4.81 6.78 0.64
N TYR A 114 -5.60 5.71 0.64
CA TYR A 114 -5.76 4.86 -0.55
C TYR A 114 -6.46 5.61 -1.66
N ARG A 115 -7.47 6.40 -1.33
CA ARG A 115 -8.21 7.18 -2.33
C ARG A 115 -7.29 8.18 -3.02
N LEU A 116 -6.45 8.85 -2.23
CA LEU A 116 -5.49 9.80 -2.77
C LEU A 116 -4.50 9.14 -3.71
N ALA A 117 -4.03 7.94 -3.36
CA ALA A 117 -3.09 7.21 -4.20
C ALA A 117 -3.76 6.78 -5.52
N LEU A 118 -5.01 6.32 -5.45
CA LEU A 118 -5.73 5.92 -6.65
C LEU A 118 -5.96 7.11 -7.58
N GLU A 119 -6.20 8.29 -7.02
CA GLU A 119 -6.36 9.49 -7.83
C GLU A 119 -5.14 9.76 -8.70
N HIS A 120 -3.96 9.50 -8.16
CA HIS A 120 -2.75 9.68 -8.95
C HIS A 120 -2.78 8.83 -10.21
N PHE A 121 -3.22 7.58 -10.11
CA PHE A 121 -3.21 6.66 -11.25
C PHE A 121 -4.31 6.95 -12.26
N THR A 122 -5.27 7.79 -11.94
CA THR A 122 -6.30 8.18 -12.90
C THR A 122 -5.88 9.39 -13.75
N ARG A 123 -4.81 10.05 -13.36
CA ARG A 123 -4.34 11.24 -14.10
C ARG A 123 -3.49 10.82 -15.29
N LYS A 124 -3.58 11.62 -16.33
CA LYS A 124 -2.80 11.40 -17.54
C LYS A 124 -1.64 12.38 -17.62
#